data_f69ed5476b56ee4c3920bc30eef7d8c8
#
_entry.id   f69ed5476b56ee4c3920bc30eef7d8c8
#
_cell.length_a   1.000
_cell.length_b   1.000
_cell.length_c   1.000
_cell.angle_alpha   90.00
_cell.angle_beta   90.00
_cell.angle_gamma   90.00
#
_symmetry.space_group_name_H-M   'P 1'
#
loop_
_entity.id
_entity.type
_entity.pdbx_description
1 polymer ?
#
loop_
_entity_poly.entity_id
_entity_poly.type
_entity_poly.pdbx_seq_one_letter_code
_entity_poly.pdbx_strand_id
1 'polypeptide(L)'
;MPMLLLPFTPRYIALTLAWVLTFAFAALIETAMISRWDIPMGLAFFACLFLGLLGIRDLIQTKHSVLRTYPIAAHLRFLLEHIRPEMRQYFFESETDGLPFSRTQRAIVYQRAKMQLDKRPFGTQLDTDKLGFEWLRHSMAPADVSAEPFRIVVGGPTCKQPYSASVFNISAMSFGSLSANAIRALNTGAKLGGFAHDTGEGGYSPYHKEGGGDIIWELGSGYFGCRRPDGGFDADKFAAAAVNPQIKMIEIKLSQGAKPGHGGVLPGAKVTAEIAAIRGIPEGKDCLSPARHGAFSTPRELCGFIAKLRELSGGKPVGFKLCIGQPWEFLGVAKAMLETGVYPDFIVVDGKEGGTGAAPLEFADHIGAPLREGLVFVRDVLNGIGAKDRVKVGCSGKIITAFDMAVAFALGADWCNSARGFMFSLGCIQSLSCHTDRCPTGVATQDSARSRALVVEDKTTRVYNFHHAMLHSLAEITAAAGLAHPNHCLLYTSPSPRD
;
A
#
# COMPACT_ATOMS: atom_id res chain seq x y z
N MET A 1 2.60 -49.27 27.23
CA MET A 1 1.95 -48.54 28.34
C MET A 1 0.58 -49.18 28.57
N PRO A 2 0.20 -49.62 29.78
CA PRO A 2 -1.08 -50.27 29.97
C PRO A 2 -2.21 -49.29 29.60
N MET A 3 -3.21 -49.77 28.91
CA MET A 3 -4.34 -49.02 28.36
C MET A 3 -5.11 -48.21 29.44
N LEU A 4 -5.06 -48.67 30.68
CA LEU A 4 -5.63 -48.03 31.87
C LEU A 4 -4.97 -46.71 32.28
N LEU A 5 -3.72 -46.40 31.86
CA LEU A 5 -3.02 -45.17 32.18
C LEU A 5 -3.12 -44.11 31.07
N LEU A 6 -3.73 -44.43 29.94
CA LEU A 6 -3.92 -43.51 28.82
C LEU A 6 -4.63 -42.20 29.22
N PRO A 7 -5.71 -42.20 30.02
CA PRO A 7 -6.40 -40.99 30.44
C PRO A 7 -5.57 -40.01 31.29
N PHE A 8 -4.54 -40.48 31.96
CA PHE A 8 -3.65 -39.73 32.85
C PHE A 8 -2.37 -39.27 32.18
N THR A 9 -2.23 -39.52 30.88
CA THR A 9 -1.10 -39.01 30.13
C THR A 9 -1.22 -37.51 29.85
N PRO A 10 -0.11 -36.78 29.63
CA PRO A 10 -0.17 -35.34 29.28
C PRO A 10 -1.06 -35.04 28.06
N ARG A 11 -1.33 -36.04 27.22
CA ARG A 11 -2.19 -35.89 26.03
C ARG A 11 -3.67 -35.74 26.38
N TYR A 12 -4.15 -36.50 27.36
CA TYR A 12 -5.58 -36.61 27.68
C TYR A 12 -5.95 -36.04 29.05
N ILE A 13 -4.96 -35.58 29.84
CA ILE A 13 -5.19 -35.10 31.21
C ILE A 13 -6.26 -34.01 31.28
N ALA A 14 -6.26 -33.07 30.32
CA ALA A 14 -7.25 -31.97 30.28
C ALA A 14 -8.66 -32.51 30.04
N LEU A 15 -8.81 -33.51 29.16
CA LEU A 15 -10.09 -34.15 28.90
C LEU A 15 -10.59 -34.99 30.10
N THR A 16 -9.67 -35.73 30.70
CA THR A 16 -9.95 -36.55 31.89
C THR A 16 -10.41 -35.64 33.04
N LEU A 17 -9.68 -34.57 33.32
CA LEU A 17 -10.06 -33.62 34.37
C LEU A 17 -11.41 -32.95 34.09
N ALA A 18 -11.67 -32.57 32.84
CA ALA A 18 -12.98 -31.98 32.47
C ALA A 18 -14.12 -32.95 32.81
N TRP A 19 -14.02 -34.22 32.49
CA TRP A 19 -15.07 -35.19 32.80
C TRP A 19 -15.17 -35.54 34.30
N VAL A 20 -14.01 -35.72 34.97
CA VAL A 20 -14.00 -35.97 36.44
C VAL A 20 -14.65 -34.81 37.16
N LEU A 21 -14.33 -33.56 36.83
CA LEU A 21 -14.94 -32.39 37.45
C LEU A 21 -16.42 -32.26 37.06
N THR A 22 -16.84 -32.59 35.86
CA THR A 22 -18.26 -32.62 35.47
C THR A 22 -19.05 -33.57 36.35
N PHE A 23 -18.57 -34.79 36.53
CA PHE A 23 -19.24 -35.77 37.39
C PHE A 23 -19.21 -35.36 38.87
N ALA A 24 -18.10 -34.79 39.36
CA ALA A 24 -17.98 -34.30 40.72
C ALA A 24 -19.00 -33.15 40.99
N PHE A 25 -19.07 -32.18 40.08
CA PHE A 25 -20.06 -31.10 40.24
C PHE A 25 -21.50 -31.57 40.10
N ALA A 26 -21.78 -32.53 39.20
CA ALA A 26 -23.12 -33.14 39.13
C ALA A 26 -23.54 -33.79 40.43
N ALA A 27 -22.64 -34.61 41.02
CA ALA A 27 -22.91 -35.26 42.32
C ALA A 27 -23.08 -34.25 43.46
N LEU A 28 -22.31 -33.15 43.48
CA LEU A 28 -22.46 -32.10 44.48
C LEU A 28 -23.79 -31.35 44.34
N ILE A 29 -24.24 -31.09 43.12
CA ILE A 29 -25.56 -30.45 42.86
C ILE A 29 -26.70 -31.35 43.27
N GLU A 30 -26.59 -32.67 43.00
CA GLU A 30 -27.64 -33.65 43.34
C GLU A 30 -27.78 -33.85 44.85
N THR A 31 -26.69 -33.77 45.61
CA THR A 31 -26.74 -33.94 47.07
C THR A 31 -27.33 -32.78 47.85
N ALA A 32 -27.76 -31.69 47.17
CA ALA A 32 -28.58 -30.59 47.68
C ALA A 32 -28.18 -29.96 49.03
N MET A 33 -26.94 -30.01 49.42
CA MET A 33 -26.48 -29.40 50.70
C MET A 33 -26.03 -27.93 50.59
N ILE A 34 -26.28 -27.20 49.43
CA ILE A 34 -25.59 -25.95 49.17
C ILE A 34 -26.48 -24.87 48.58
N SER A 35 -27.32 -24.26 49.42
CA SER A 35 -28.20 -23.14 49.00
C SER A 35 -27.50 -21.82 48.69
N ARG A 36 -26.23 -21.65 49.05
CA ARG A 36 -25.45 -20.43 48.79
C ARG A 36 -24.53 -20.50 47.58
N TRP A 37 -24.29 -21.67 47.01
CA TRP A 37 -23.32 -21.92 45.93
C TRP A 37 -23.94 -22.43 44.62
N ASP A 38 -25.27 -22.44 44.54
CA ASP A 38 -26.00 -23.04 43.40
C ASP A 38 -25.63 -22.44 42.07
N ILE A 39 -25.49 -21.10 41.95
CA ILE A 39 -25.16 -20.42 40.70
C ILE A 39 -23.71 -20.64 40.30
N PRO A 40 -22.69 -20.36 41.15
CA PRO A 40 -21.30 -20.65 40.81
C PRO A 40 -21.02 -22.11 40.47
N MET A 41 -21.64 -23.03 41.22
CA MET A 41 -21.45 -24.46 40.99
C MET A 41 -22.13 -24.93 39.72
N GLY A 42 -23.34 -24.41 39.40
CA GLY A 42 -23.98 -24.63 38.12
C GLY A 42 -23.14 -24.13 36.94
N LEU A 43 -22.58 -22.93 37.05
CA LEU A 43 -21.65 -22.38 36.02
C LEU A 43 -20.42 -23.25 35.86
N ALA A 44 -19.80 -23.73 36.94
CA ALA A 44 -18.66 -24.63 36.91
C ALA A 44 -18.98 -25.98 36.24
N PHE A 45 -20.13 -26.56 36.58
CA PHE A 45 -20.63 -27.77 35.95
C PHE A 45 -20.79 -27.61 34.45
N PHE A 46 -21.47 -26.55 33.98
CA PHE A 46 -21.67 -26.33 32.55
C PHE A 46 -20.37 -26.02 31.84
N ALA A 47 -19.43 -25.32 32.47
CA ALA A 47 -18.09 -25.06 31.90
C ALA A 47 -17.32 -26.37 31.72
N CYS A 48 -17.29 -27.24 32.74
CA CYS A 48 -16.61 -28.52 32.64
C CYS A 48 -17.28 -29.46 31.63
N LEU A 49 -18.61 -29.50 31.59
CA LEU A 49 -19.37 -30.25 30.60
C LEU A 49 -19.07 -29.79 29.18
N PHE A 50 -19.07 -28.47 28.95
CA PHE A 50 -18.71 -27.89 27.65
C PHE A 50 -17.30 -28.29 27.23
N LEU A 51 -16.32 -28.18 28.13
CA LEU A 51 -14.94 -28.60 27.85
C LEU A 51 -14.85 -30.11 27.58
N GLY A 52 -15.57 -30.94 28.31
CA GLY A 52 -15.64 -32.38 28.08
C GLY A 52 -16.19 -32.74 26.71
N LEU A 53 -17.30 -32.09 26.30
CA LEU A 53 -17.90 -32.28 24.98
C LEU A 53 -17.01 -31.73 23.87
N LEU A 54 -16.37 -30.59 24.09
CA LEU A 54 -15.37 -30.05 23.18
C LEU A 54 -14.21 -31.02 22.96
N GLY A 55 -13.72 -31.63 24.04
CA GLY A 55 -12.65 -32.62 23.95
C GLY A 55 -13.04 -33.91 23.21
N ILE A 56 -14.28 -34.37 23.34
CA ILE A 56 -14.82 -35.49 22.53
C ILE A 56 -14.86 -35.08 21.05
N ARG A 57 -15.39 -33.90 20.75
CA ARG A 57 -15.38 -33.37 19.38
C ARG A 57 -13.97 -33.34 18.81
N ASP A 58 -12.98 -32.88 19.59
CA ASP A 58 -11.58 -32.83 19.16
C ASP A 58 -11.02 -34.22 18.80
N LEU A 59 -11.40 -35.25 19.52
CA LEU A 59 -11.01 -36.64 19.23
C LEU A 59 -11.64 -37.18 17.94
N ILE A 60 -12.90 -36.83 17.69
CA ILE A 60 -13.68 -37.36 16.55
C ILE A 60 -13.35 -36.63 15.24
N GLN A 61 -13.12 -35.31 15.28
CA GLN A 61 -12.86 -34.51 14.08
C GLN A 61 -11.59 -34.99 13.35
N THR A 62 -11.55 -34.86 12.02
CA THR A 62 -10.48 -35.36 11.15
C THR A 62 -9.55 -34.30 10.59
N LYS A 63 -9.90 -33.01 10.74
CA LYS A 63 -9.20 -31.89 10.09
C LYS A 63 -7.89 -31.48 10.79
N HIS A 64 -7.80 -31.61 12.11
CA HIS A 64 -6.68 -31.14 12.91
C HIS A 64 -6.08 -32.24 13.78
N SER A 65 -4.94 -32.77 13.38
CA SER A 65 -4.25 -33.87 14.11
C SER A 65 -3.81 -33.45 15.52
N VAL A 66 -3.42 -32.18 15.71
CA VAL A 66 -2.99 -31.67 17.02
C VAL A 66 -4.13 -31.65 18.02
N LEU A 67 -5.36 -31.27 17.62
CA LEU A 67 -6.56 -31.33 18.48
C LEU A 67 -6.87 -32.79 18.85
N ARG A 68 -6.74 -33.73 17.91
CA ARG A 68 -6.93 -35.17 18.22
C ARG A 68 -5.89 -35.74 19.18
N THR A 69 -4.68 -35.18 19.13
CA THR A 69 -3.57 -35.63 19.97
C THR A 69 -3.63 -35.06 21.38
N TYR A 70 -4.05 -33.80 21.51
CA TYR A 70 -4.15 -33.03 22.75
C TYR A 70 -5.52 -32.36 22.85
N PRO A 71 -6.61 -33.13 23.10
CA PRO A 71 -7.95 -32.56 23.20
C PRO A 71 -8.02 -31.44 24.24
N ILE A 72 -8.79 -30.41 23.97
CA ILE A 72 -8.92 -29.19 24.79
C ILE A 72 -7.61 -28.39 24.85
N ALA A 73 -6.51 -28.99 25.32
CA ALA A 73 -5.25 -28.27 25.54
C ALA A 73 -4.68 -27.61 24.26
N ALA A 74 -4.89 -28.23 23.09
CA ALA A 74 -4.42 -27.68 21.83
C ALA A 74 -5.12 -26.39 21.41
N HIS A 75 -6.34 -26.09 21.93
CA HIS A 75 -7.01 -24.82 21.68
C HIS A 75 -6.22 -23.63 22.22
N LEU A 76 -5.50 -23.79 23.34
CA LEU A 76 -4.61 -22.75 23.85
C LEU A 76 -3.51 -22.39 22.83
N ARG A 77 -2.93 -23.41 22.17
CA ARG A 77 -1.95 -23.17 21.10
C ARG A 77 -2.55 -22.34 19.97
N PHE A 78 -3.74 -22.67 19.47
CA PHE A 78 -4.38 -21.91 18.41
C PHE A 78 -4.73 -20.49 18.84
N LEU A 79 -5.13 -20.31 20.09
CA LEU A 79 -5.34 -18.96 20.67
C LEU A 79 -4.06 -18.16 20.67
N LEU A 80 -2.94 -18.75 21.13
CA LEU A 80 -1.63 -18.09 21.13
C LEU A 80 -1.14 -17.79 19.72
N GLU A 81 -1.35 -18.69 18.77
CA GLU A 81 -1.02 -18.43 17.35
C GLU A 81 -1.89 -17.31 16.76
N HIS A 82 -3.15 -17.20 17.17
CA HIS A 82 -4.05 -16.14 16.72
C HIS A 82 -3.62 -14.75 17.21
N ILE A 83 -3.20 -14.62 18.47
CA ILE A 83 -2.76 -13.33 19.05
C ILE A 83 -1.28 -13.02 18.81
N ARG A 84 -0.53 -13.97 18.22
CA ARG A 84 0.92 -13.82 17.99
C ARG A 84 1.31 -12.60 17.17
N PRO A 85 0.59 -12.21 16.09
CA PRO A 85 0.93 -11.02 15.31
C PRO A 85 0.92 -9.75 16.15
N GLU A 86 -0.10 -9.57 16.99
CA GLU A 86 -0.23 -8.42 17.89
C GLU A 86 0.85 -8.45 18.98
N MET A 87 1.07 -9.62 19.59
CA MET A 87 2.12 -9.80 20.60
C MET A 87 3.50 -9.45 20.02
N ARG A 88 3.81 -9.94 18.81
CA ARG A 88 5.05 -9.60 18.13
C ARG A 88 5.18 -8.11 17.88
N GLN A 89 4.14 -7.48 17.33
CA GLN A 89 4.16 -6.07 16.94
C GLN A 89 4.27 -5.13 18.16
N TYR A 90 3.61 -5.45 19.27
CA TYR A 90 3.53 -4.53 20.41
C TYR A 90 4.57 -4.82 21.51
N PHE A 91 5.09 -6.04 21.62
CA PHE A 91 5.97 -6.42 22.72
C PHE A 91 7.36 -6.88 22.28
N PHE A 92 7.51 -7.45 21.08
CA PHE A 92 8.76 -8.09 20.67
C PHE A 92 9.42 -7.47 19.43
N GLU A 93 8.73 -6.62 18.68
CA GLU A 93 9.31 -5.93 17.51
C GLU A 93 10.31 -4.88 18.00
N SER A 94 11.54 -4.93 17.47
CA SER A 94 12.52 -3.87 17.72
C SER A 94 12.15 -2.59 16.98
N GLU A 95 12.79 -1.47 17.35
CA GLU A 95 12.50 -0.16 16.73
C GLU A 95 12.84 -0.13 15.24
N THR A 96 13.80 -0.95 14.77
CA THR A 96 14.37 -0.87 13.41
C THR A 96 14.08 -2.08 12.52
N ASP A 97 13.69 -3.25 13.07
CA ASP A 97 13.70 -4.52 12.32
C ASP A 97 12.34 -4.97 11.78
N GLY A 98 11.27 -4.21 12.05
CA GLY A 98 9.91 -4.57 11.62
C GLY A 98 9.71 -4.50 10.10
N LEU A 99 8.98 -5.48 9.55
CA LEU A 99 8.62 -5.54 8.14
C LEU A 99 7.09 -5.51 7.95
N PRO A 100 6.61 -4.93 6.86
CA PRO A 100 7.30 -4.21 5.78
C PRO A 100 7.85 -2.84 6.18
N PHE A 101 7.39 -2.25 7.29
CA PHE A 101 7.89 -1.01 7.88
C PHE A 101 8.18 -1.21 9.36
N SER A 102 9.34 -0.73 9.80
CA SER A 102 9.74 -0.76 11.20
C SER A 102 8.86 0.17 12.07
N ARG A 103 8.95 -0.01 13.39
CA ARG A 103 8.24 0.85 14.34
C ARG A 103 8.64 2.31 14.18
N THR A 104 9.94 2.59 14.06
CA THR A 104 10.47 3.94 13.83
C THR A 104 9.91 4.58 12.57
N GLN A 105 9.85 3.82 11.47
CA GLN A 105 9.30 4.29 10.20
C GLN A 105 7.81 4.62 10.29
N ARG A 106 7.02 3.83 10.99
CA ARG A 106 5.60 4.13 11.23
C ARG A 106 5.42 5.32 12.17
N ALA A 107 6.22 5.38 13.24
CA ALA A 107 6.14 6.43 14.25
C ALA A 107 6.36 7.83 13.67
N ILE A 108 7.36 8.02 12.80
CA ILE A 108 7.62 9.31 12.17
C ILE A 108 6.43 9.82 11.36
N VAL A 109 5.73 8.92 10.64
CA VAL A 109 4.52 9.29 9.90
C VAL A 109 3.41 9.70 10.85
N TYR A 110 3.17 8.95 11.93
CA TYR A 110 2.14 9.29 12.93
C TYR A 110 2.43 10.63 13.61
N GLN A 111 3.69 10.90 13.96
CA GLN A 111 4.12 12.16 14.58
C GLN A 111 3.88 13.33 13.62
N ARG A 112 4.34 13.23 12.37
CA ARG A 112 4.15 14.26 11.35
C ARG A 112 2.68 14.51 11.01
N ALA A 113 1.90 13.46 10.87
CA ALA A 113 0.46 13.57 10.62
C ALA A 113 -0.30 14.29 11.75
N LYS A 114 0.17 14.15 12.99
CA LYS A 114 -0.43 14.78 14.18
C LYS A 114 0.23 16.10 14.59
N MET A 115 1.22 16.57 13.83
CA MET A 115 2.05 17.74 14.19
C MET A 115 2.71 17.60 15.57
N GLN A 116 3.11 16.38 15.92
CA GLN A 116 3.86 16.10 17.13
C GLN A 116 5.36 16.30 16.89
N LEU A 117 6.12 16.52 17.97
CA LEU A 117 7.57 16.69 17.91
C LEU A 117 8.21 15.42 17.32
N ASP A 118 8.91 15.56 16.19
CA ASP A 118 9.62 14.48 15.49
C ASP A 118 11.14 14.55 15.64
N LYS A 119 11.63 15.48 16.46
CA LYS A 119 13.07 15.62 16.80
C LYS A 119 13.48 14.59 17.84
N ARG A 120 14.72 14.11 17.72
CA ARG A 120 15.26 13.09 18.61
C ARG A 120 16.49 13.60 19.34
N PRO A 121 16.61 13.34 20.66
CA PRO A 121 17.83 13.62 21.42
C PRO A 121 18.91 12.54 21.16
N PHE A 122 20.12 12.80 21.65
CA PHE A 122 21.29 11.90 21.64
C PHE A 122 21.93 11.58 20.29
N GLY A 123 21.38 12.06 19.16
CA GLY A 123 21.96 11.83 17.83
C GLY A 123 21.39 10.58 17.12
N THR A 124 22.19 9.96 16.24
CA THR A 124 21.75 8.83 15.41
C THR A 124 21.43 7.59 16.24
N GLN A 125 20.36 6.89 15.84
CA GLN A 125 19.98 5.57 16.35
C GLN A 125 20.31 4.47 15.35
N LEU A 126 21.02 4.81 14.27
CA LEU A 126 21.44 3.89 13.22
C LEU A 126 22.91 3.57 13.39
N ASP A 127 23.29 2.34 13.09
CA ASP A 127 24.67 1.91 13.01
C ASP A 127 25.29 2.46 11.71
N THR A 128 26.13 3.46 11.83
CA THR A 128 26.77 4.16 10.71
C THR A 128 27.89 3.34 10.07
N ASP A 129 28.38 2.30 10.76
CA ASP A 129 29.43 1.41 10.28
C ASP A 129 28.86 0.17 9.56
N LYS A 130 27.54 0.01 9.59
CA LYS A 130 26.85 -1.11 8.94
C LYS A 130 27.01 -1.04 7.43
N LEU A 131 27.34 -2.17 6.82
CA LEU A 131 27.37 -2.30 5.36
C LEU A 131 26.01 -1.88 4.75
N GLY A 132 26.06 -0.99 3.75
CA GLY A 132 24.87 -0.42 3.12
C GLY A 132 24.27 0.77 3.87
N PHE A 133 24.95 1.32 4.88
CA PHE A 133 24.55 2.62 5.46
C PHE A 133 24.63 3.72 4.40
N GLU A 134 23.58 4.54 4.35
CA GLU A 134 23.43 5.60 3.34
C GLU A 134 23.38 6.96 4.02
N TRP A 135 24.00 7.94 3.36
CA TRP A 135 24.01 9.34 3.82
C TRP A 135 23.96 10.30 2.64
N LEU A 136 23.58 11.54 2.92
CA LEU A 136 23.68 12.66 2.00
C LEU A 136 24.84 13.57 2.43
N ARG A 137 25.57 14.12 1.47
CA ARG A 137 26.63 15.09 1.74
C ARG A 137 26.00 16.45 2.04
N HIS A 138 26.43 17.08 3.10
CA HIS A 138 26.11 18.47 3.39
C HIS A 138 27.13 19.42 2.78
N SER A 139 26.75 20.68 2.56
CA SER A 139 27.63 21.74 2.14
C SER A 139 28.21 22.50 3.34
N MET A 140 29.43 23.00 3.25
CA MET A 140 29.96 23.99 4.21
C MET A 140 29.33 25.37 4.03
N ALA A 141 28.65 25.61 2.90
CA ALA A 141 27.84 26.80 2.61
C ALA A 141 26.40 26.38 2.31
N PRO A 142 25.60 26.03 3.35
CA PRO A 142 24.21 25.65 3.17
C PRO A 142 23.41 26.80 2.57
N ALA A 143 22.37 26.46 1.80
CA ALA A 143 21.43 27.43 1.25
C ALA A 143 20.35 27.79 2.29
N ASP A 144 19.58 28.84 2.00
CA ASP A 144 18.38 29.14 2.78
C ASP A 144 17.31 28.08 2.54
N VAL A 145 16.55 27.75 3.59
CA VAL A 145 15.43 26.80 3.48
C VAL A 145 14.32 27.44 2.64
N SER A 146 13.90 26.76 1.58
CA SER A 146 12.81 27.24 0.73
C SER A 146 11.52 27.40 1.53
N ALA A 147 10.90 28.59 1.46
CA ALA A 147 9.58 28.86 2.03
C ALA A 147 8.46 28.28 1.16
N GLU A 148 8.69 28.16 -0.14
CA GLU A 148 7.70 27.66 -1.10
C GLU A 148 7.84 26.14 -1.29
N PRO A 149 6.72 25.41 -1.41
CA PRO A 149 6.75 23.98 -1.67
C PRO A 149 7.35 23.67 -3.04
N PHE A 150 8.22 22.69 -3.11
CA PHE A 150 8.82 22.26 -4.37
C PHE A 150 7.78 21.68 -5.33
N ARG A 151 7.85 22.14 -6.58
CA ARG A 151 6.97 21.71 -7.66
C ARG A 151 7.74 21.44 -8.93
N ILE A 152 7.17 20.61 -9.80
CA ILE A 152 7.68 20.32 -11.13
C ILE A 152 6.57 20.49 -12.17
N VAL A 153 6.92 20.83 -13.39
CA VAL A 153 5.99 20.84 -14.51
C VAL A 153 6.05 19.51 -15.24
N VAL A 154 4.92 18.83 -15.33
CA VAL A 154 4.72 17.59 -16.08
C VAL A 154 3.93 17.90 -17.35
N GLY A 155 4.47 17.53 -18.50
CA GLY A 155 3.91 17.78 -19.81
C GLY A 155 5.03 18.15 -20.79
N GLY A 156 5.22 17.31 -21.81
CA GLY A 156 6.21 17.52 -22.87
C GLY A 156 5.71 18.50 -23.95
N PRO A 157 6.47 18.70 -25.04
CA PRO A 157 6.14 19.67 -26.08
C PRO A 157 4.79 19.48 -26.77
N THR A 158 4.24 18.27 -26.74
CA THR A 158 2.93 17.94 -27.33
C THR A 158 1.77 18.04 -26.35
N CYS A 159 2.06 18.32 -25.08
CA CYS A 159 1.06 18.49 -24.03
C CYS A 159 0.46 19.91 -24.10
N LYS A 160 -0.87 20.02 -24.18
CA LYS A 160 -1.57 21.32 -24.23
C LYS A 160 -1.95 21.84 -22.85
N GLN A 161 -1.99 20.97 -21.85
CA GLN A 161 -2.43 21.27 -20.49
C GLN A 161 -1.39 20.76 -19.47
N PRO A 162 -0.17 21.33 -19.45
CA PRO A 162 0.87 20.90 -18.51
C PRO A 162 0.40 21.09 -17.07
N TYR A 163 0.81 20.17 -16.20
CA TYR A 163 0.43 20.19 -14.79
C TYR A 163 1.62 20.52 -13.89
N SER A 164 1.46 21.53 -13.03
CA SER A 164 2.40 21.82 -11.96
C SER A 164 2.15 20.87 -10.78
N ALA A 165 2.89 19.79 -10.71
CA ALA A 165 2.77 18.75 -9.68
C ALA A 165 3.63 19.07 -8.44
N SER A 166 3.17 18.69 -7.26
CA SER A 166 4.03 18.60 -6.07
C SER A 166 5.11 17.53 -6.31
N VAL A 167 6.28 17.71 -5.70
CA VAL A 167 7.32 16.66 -5.72
C VAL A 167 6.99 15.46 -4.81
N PHE A 168 5.88 15.51 -4.08
CA PHE A 168 5.38 14.41 -3.24
C PHE A 168 3.87 14.25 -3.39
N ASN A 169 3.39 13.09 -3.84
CA ASN A 169 1.98 12.85 -4.15
C ASN A 169 1.47 11.54 -3.55
N ILE A 170 0.15 11.38 -3.50
CA ILE A 170 -0.49 10.12 -3.09
C ILE A 170 -0.40 9.12 -4.25
N SER A 171 0.25 7.99 -4.00
CA SER A 171 0.34 6.87 -4.95
C SER A 171 -1.00 6.16 -5.14
N ALA A 172 -1.09 5.38 -6.20
CA ALA A 172 -2.25 4.63 -6.64
C ALA A 172 -2.92 3.80 -5.54
N MET A 173 -4.13 4.19 -5.15
CA MET A 173 -4.95 3.48 -4.16
C MET A 173 -6.43 3.60 -4.54
N SER A 174 -7.05 2.48 -4.96
CA SER A 174 -8.40 2.51 -5.48
C SER A 174 -9.49 2.53 -4.40
N PHE A 175 -10.61 3.19 -4.69
CA PHE A 175 -11.87 2.90 -4.02
C PHE A 175 -12.25 1.43 -4.28
N GLY A 176 -12.61 0.73 -3.23
CA GLY A 176 -12.79 -0.72 -3.21
C GLY A 176 -11.64 -1.43 -2.51
N SER A 177 -10.39 -1.06 -2.78
CA SER A 177 -9.26 -1.44 -1.91
C SER A 177 -9.30 -0.67 -0.59
N LEU A 178 -9.50 0.64 -0.66
CA LEU A 178 -9.74 1.51 0.49
C LEU A 178 -11.24 1.81 0.66
N SER A 179 -11.62 2.21 1.86
CA SER A 179 -12.97 2.65 2.18
C SER A 179 -13.30 4.02 1.57
N ALA A 180 -14.57 4.32 1.42
CA ALA A 180 -15.05 5.62 0.96
C ALA A 180 -14.49 6.77 1.81
N ASN A 181 -14.51 6.63 3.15
CA ASN A 181 -13.99 7.66 4.06
C ASN A 181 -12.49 7.85 3.93
N ALA A 182 -11.72 6.77 3.67
CA ALA A 182 -10.29 6.89 3.40
C ALA A 182 -10.03 7.68 2.11
N ILE A 183 -10.76 7.39 1.02
CA ILE A 183 -10.62 8.13 -0.24
C ILE A 183 -11.00 9.61 -0.07
N ARG A 184 -12.11 9.92 0.63
CA ARG A 184 -12.51 11.32 0.94
C ARG A 184 -11.39 12.05 1.68
N ALA A 185 -10.88 11.46 2.76
CA ALA A 185 -9.84 12.08 3.57
C ALA A 185 -8.55 12.31 2.78
N LEU A 186 -8.12 11.34 1.96
CA LEU A 186 -6.95 11.46 1.09
C LEU A 186 -7.12 12.58 0.07
N ASN A 187 -8.24 12.58 -0.66
CA ASN A 187 -8.44 13.53 -1.74
C ASN A 187 -8.68 14.97 -1.23
N THR A 188 -9.44 15.12 -0.14
CA THR A 188 -9.63 16.44 0.49
C THR A 188 -8.31 16.96 1.08
N GLY A 189 -7.49 16.11 1.69
CA GLY A 189 -6.15 16.47 2.15
C GLY A 189 -5.23 16.88 1.01
N ALA A 190 -5.30 16.17 -0.12
CA ALA A 190 -4.58 16.53 -1.35
C ALA A 190 -4.99 17.91 -1.87
N LYS A 191 -6.29 18.25 -1.84
CA LYS A 191 -6.80 19.58 -2.18
C LYS A 191 -6.22 20.67 -1.29
N LEU A 192 -6.24 20.44 0.02
CA LEU A 192 -5.70 21.41 1.00
C LEU A 192 -4.21 21.68 0.79
N GLY A 193 -3.43 20.65 0.46
CA GLY A 193 -1.99 20.77 0.25
C GLY A 193 -1.56 21.04 -1.19
N GLY A 194 -2.50 21.10 -2.14
CA GLY A 194 -2.21 21.37 -3.57
C GLY A 194 -1.35 20.26 -4.21
N PHE A 195 -1.59 18.99 -3.87
CA PHE A 195 -0.90 17.85 -4.46
C PHE A 195 -1.86 16.82 -5.06
N ALA A 196 -1.35 15.87 -5.84
CA ALA A 196 -2.18 14.95 -6.58
C ALA A 196 -2.50 13.67 -5.80
N HIS A 197 -3.68 13.11 -6.09
CA HIS A 197 -4.13 11.80 -5.63
C HIS A 197 -4.32 10.88 -6.85
N ASP A 198 -3.56 9.81 -6.91
CA ASP A 198 -3.70 8.78 -7.93
C ASP A 198 -4.85 7.84 -7.57
N THR A 199 -5.78 7.65 -8.51
CA THR A 199 -7.01 6.85 -8.29
C THR A 199 -6.76 5.37 -8.08
N GLY A 200 -5.60 4.88 -8.48
CA GLY A 200 -5.42 3.45 -8.71
C GLY A 200 -6.37 2.91 -9.79
N GLU A 201 -6.26 1.63 -10.10
CA GLU A 201 -6.98 1.00 -11.20
C GLU A 201 -8.51 0.89 -11.04
N GLY A 202 -9.06 1.30 -9.89
CA GLY A 202 -10.49 1.21 -9.59
C GLY A 202 -11.40 2.20 -10.30
N GLY A 203 -10.81 3.13 -11.05
CA GLY A 203 -11.51 4.22 -11.72
C GLY A 203 -11.73 5.46 -10.84
N TYR A 204 -12.21 6.52 -11.45
CA TYR A 204 -12.51 7.80 -10.81
C TYR A 204 -13.86 7.75 -10.09
N SER A 205 -13.85 7.47 -8.79
CA SER A 205 -15.06 7.27 -7.97
C SER A 205 -15.73 8.58 -7.54
N PRO A 206 -17.02 8.54 -7.10
CA PRO A 206 -17.70 9.67 -6.51
C PRO A 206 -16.92 10.31 -5.34
N TYR A 207 -16.25 9.51 -4.55
CA TYR A 207 -15.49 9.94 -3.37
C TYR A 207 -14.22 10.73 -3.70
N HIS A 208 -13.63 10.49 -4.87
CA HIS A 208 -12.58 11.35 -5.43
C HIS A 208 -13.16 12.70 -5.87
N LYS A 209 -14.39 12.71 -6.47
CA LYS A 209 -15.07 13.94 -6.89
C LYS A 209 -15.40 14.85 -5.72
N GLU A 210 -15.95 14.29 -4.65
CA GLU A 210 -16.33 15.02 -3.44
C GLU A 210 -15.15 15.79 -2.82
N GLY A 211 -13.96 15.18 -2.78
CA GLY A 211 -12.76 15.80 -2.23
C GLY A 211 -12.26 17.01 -3.01
N GLY A 212 -12.44 17.00 -4.32
CA GLY A 212 -12.09 18.11 -5.23
C GLY A 212 -10.59 18.39 -5.36
N GLY A 213 -9.72 17.46 -4.91
CA GLY A 213 -8.27 17.53 -5.08
C GLY A 213 -7.84 17.01 -6.45
N ASP A 214 -6.67 17.46 -6.92
CA ASP A 214 -6.13 17.07 -8.21
C ASP A 214 -5.95 15.56 -8.33
N ILE A 215 -6.30 15.01 -9.48
CA ILE A 215 -6.32 13.57 -9.75
C ILE A 215 -5.29 13.20 -10.83
N ILE A 216 -4.55 12.12 -10.55
CA ILE A 216 -3.92 11.28 -11.56
C ILE A 216 -4.87 10.11 -11.81
N TRP A 217 -5.45 10.02 -13.01
CA TRP A 217 -6.35 8.93 -13.33
C TRP A 217 -5.57 7.75 -13.87
N GLU A 218 -5.48 6.68 -13.07
CA GLU A 218 -4.81 5.44 -13.46
C GLU A 218 -5.72 4.54 -14.28
N LEU A 219 -5.26 4.14 -15.46
CA LEU A 219 -5.90 3.17 -16.35
C LEU A 219 -5.21 1.82 -16.21
N GLY A 220 -5.81 0.89 -15.47
CA GLY A 220 -5.38 -0.50 -15.44
C GLY A 220 -5.90 -1.29 -16.65
N SER A 221 -5.44 -2.54 -16.80
CA SER A 221 -5.85 -3.46 -17.86
C SER A 221 -7.33 -3.84 -17.85
N GLY A 222 -8.04 -3.57 -16.73
CA GLY A 222 -9.49 -3.72 -16.61
C GLY A 222 -10.29 -2.53 -17.13
N TYR A 223 -9.65 -1.38 -17.42
CA TYR A 223 -10.26 -0.13 -17.92
C TYR A 223 -11.45 0.37 -17.09
N PHE A 224 -11.44 0.16 -15.77
CA PHE A 224 -12.53 0.59 -14.90
C PHE A 224 -12.76 2.11 -14.99
N GLY A 225 -14.01 2.51 -15.15
CA GLY A 225 -14.41 3.89 -15.44
C GLY A 225 -14.52 4.22 -16.94
N CYS A 226 -13.86 3.48 -17.82
CA CYS A 226 -14.00 3.60 -19.28
C CYS A 226 -13.98 2.23 -19.97
N ARG A 227 -14.69 1.26 -19.38
CA ARG A 227 -14.75 -0.13 -19.83
C ARG A 227 -15.98 -0.38 -20.72
N ARG A 228 -15.79 -1.13 -21.82
CA ARG A 228 -16.88 -1.72 -22.59
C ARG A 228 -17.44 -2.97 -21.90
N PRO A 229 -18.65 -3.44 -22.29
CA PRO A 229 -19.21 -4.68 -21.72
C PRO A 229 -18.34 -5.93 -21.95
N ASP A 230 -17.58 -5.98 -23.04
CA ASP A 230 -16.62 -7.04 -23.37
C ASP A 230 -15.31 -6.96 -22.59
N GLY A 231 -15.14 -5.92 -21.77
CA GLY A 231 -13.93 -5.68 -20.98
C GLY A 231 -12.89 -4.81 -21.67
N GLY A 232 -13.09 -4.40 -22.93
CA GLY A 232 -12.18 -3.57 -23.68
C GLY A 232 -12.22 -2.09 -23.31
N PHE A 233 -11.29 -1.32 -23.86
CA PHE A 233 -11.23 0.14 -23.71
C PHE A 233 -12.33 0.83 -24.52
N ASP A 234 -13.04 1.76 -23.90
CA ASP A 234 -14.09 2.60 -24.48
C ASP A 234 -13.59 4.04 -24.61
N ALA A 235 -13.35 4.48 -25.83
CA ALA A 235 -12.79 5.81 -26.11
C ALA A 235 -13.75 6.95 -25.75
N ASP A 236 -15.04 6.75 -25.97
CA ASP A 236 -16.06 7.79 -25.73
C ASP A 236 -16.28 8.00 -24.22
N LYS A 237 -16.37 6.90 -23.46
CA LYS A 237 -16.44 6.98 -22.00
C LYS A 237 -15.17 7.59 -21.40
N PHE A 238 -13.99 7.24 -21.96
CA PHE A 238 -12.74 7.84 -21.53
C PHE A 238 -12.74 9.35 -21.78
N ALA A 239 -13.05 9.80 -23.01
CA ALA A 239 -13.08 11.20 -23.35
C ALA A 239 -14.05 11.99 -22.47
N ALA A 240 -15.27 11.45 -22.27
CA ALA A 240 -16.29 12.07 -21.40
C ALA A 240 -15.82 12.25 -19.95
N ALA A 241 -15.04 11.31 -19.42
CA ALA A 241 -14.50 11.40 -18.06
C ALA A 241 -13.23 12.28 -18.00
N ALA A 242 -12.34 12.15 -18.98
CA ALA A 242 -11.02 12.78 -19.00
C ALA A 242 -11.06 14.32 -19.10
N VAL A 243 -12.15 14.91 -19.62
CA VAL A 243 -12.33 16.37 -19.69
C VAL A 243 -12.56 17.01 -18.32
N ASN A 244 -12.88 16.24 -17.28
CA ASN A 244 -13.06 16.77 -15.94
C ASN A 244 -11.80 17.56 -15.49
N PRO A 245 -11.96 18.82 -15.03
CA PRO A 245 -10.83 19.68 -14.67
C PRO A 245 -10.05 19.19 -13.45
N GLN A 246 -10.62 18.34 -12.61
CA GLN A 246 -9.95 17.69 -11.48
C GLN A 246 -8.92 16.66 -11.94
N ILE A 247 -9.11 16.02 -13.09
CA ILE A 247 -8.15 15.07 -13.67
C ILE A 247 -7.04 15.87 -14.34
N LYS A 248 -5.84 15.81 -13.79
CA LYS A 248 -4.67 16.56 -14.27
C LYS A 248 -3.75 15.73 -15.14
N MET A 249 -3.64 14.44 -14.86
CA MET A 249 -2.76 13.53 -15.57
C MET A 249 -3.45 12.18 -15.80
N ILE A 250 -3.04 11.48 -16.84
CA ILE A 250 -3.49 10.13 -17.18
C ILE A 250 -2.32 9.17 -17.07
N GLU A 251 -2.47 8.11 -16.27
CA GLU A 251 -1.42 7.10 -16.05
C GLU A 251 -1.88 5.72 -16.55
N ILE A 252 -1.17 5.15 -17.52
CA ILE A 252 -1.38 3.78 -17.99
C ILE A 252 -0.61 2.84 -17.05
N LYS A 253 -1.29 1.97 -16.33
CA LYS A 253 -0.64 1.01 -15.46
C LYS A 253 -0.22 -0.24 -16.25
N LEU A 254 1.06 -0.35 -16.61
CA LEU A 254 1.62 -1.56 -17.23
C LEU A 254 1.85 -2.66 -16.20
N SER A 255 2.40 -2.28 -15.02
CA SER A 255 2.59 -3.17 -13.88
C SER A 255 2.67 -2.38 -12.57
N GLN A 256 2.71 -3.08 -11.45
CA GLN A 256 2.95 -2.51 -10.11
C GLN A 256 4.00 -3.33 -9.36
N GLY A 257 4.77 -2.70 -8.48
CA GLY A 257 5.90 -3.31 -7.80
C GLY A 257 5.57 -4.54 -6.96
N ALA A 258 4.46 -4.52 -6.25
CA ALA A 258 4.07 -5.62 -5.35
C ALA A 258 3.70 -6.94 -6.07
N LYS A 259 3.31 -6.89 -7.33
CA LYS A 259 2.94 -8.06 -8.15
C LYS A 259 3.07 -7.77 -9.64
N PRO A 260 4.28 -7.54 -10.14
CA PRO A 260 4.49 -7.27 -11.57
C PRO A 260 4.17 -8.52 -12.40
N GLY A 261 3.54 -8.31 -13.56
CA GLY A 261 3.09 -9.41 -14.41
C GLY A 261 1.84 -10.14 -13.93
N HIS A 262 1.26 -9.73 -12.80
CA HIS A 262 0.00 -10.22 -12.27
C HIS A 262 -1.05 -9.12 -12.32
N GLY A 263 -2.25 -9.42 -12.80
CA GLY A 263 -3.37 -8.48 -12.83
C GLY A 263 -3.82 -8.04 -11.43
N GLY A 264 -4.61 -6.97 -11.37
CA GLY A 264 -5.25 -6.51 -10.14
C GLY A 264 -6.18 -7.55 -9.55
N VAL A 265 -6.21 -7.65 -8.22
CA VAL A 265 -7.11 -8.55 -7.48
C VAL A 265 -7.87 -7.73 -6.45
N LEU A 266 -9.20 -7.72 -6.53
CA LEU A 266 -10.07 -7.27 -5.45
C LEU A 266 -10.93 -8.44 -5.01
N PRO A 267 -10.75 -8.95 -3.77
CA PRO A 267 -11.53 -10.07 -3.25
C PRO A 267 -13.03 -9.79 -3.27
N GLY A 268 -13.84 -10.81 -3.61
CA GLY A 268 -15.29 -10.71 -3.72
C GLY A 268 -15.99 -10.18 -2.48
N ALA A 269 -15.46 -10.48 -1.28
CA ALA A 269 -15.95 -9.93 -0.02
C ALA A 269 -15.94 -8.39 0.04
N LYS A 270 -15.13 -7.72 -0.79
CA LYS A 270 -15.04 -6.26 -0.92
C LYS A 270 -15.83 -5.72 -2.11
N VAL A 271 -16.35 -6.56 -2.99
CA VAL A 271 -17.10 -6.14 -4.19
C VAL A 271 -18.56 -5.94 -3.83
N THR A 272 -18.87 -4.76 -3.31
CA THR A 272 -20.26 -4.31 -3.03
C THR A 272 -21.00 -3.97 -4.32
N ALA A 273 -22.33 -3.80 -4.26
CA ALA A 273 -23.15 -3.36 -5.39
C ALA A 273 -22.64 -2.04 -6.01
N GLU A 274 -22.20 -1.09 -5.18
CA GLU A 274 -21.63 0.18 -5.63
C GLU A 274 -20.33 -0.01 -6.42
N ILE A 275 -19.40 -0.82 -5.89
CA ILE A 275 -18.13 -1.12 -6.56
C ILE A 275 -18.36 -1.91 -7.84
N ALA A 276 -19.31 -2.85 -7.82
CA ALA A 276 -19.72 -3.61 -8.99
C ALA A 276 -20.23 -2.68 -10.11
N ALA A 277 -21.07 -1.70 -9.77
CA ALA A 277 -21.57 -0.70 -10.72
C ALA A 277 -20.44 0.20 -11.28
N ILE A 278 -19.54 0.71 -10.43
CA ILE A 278 -18.41 1.57 -10.85
C ILE A 278 -17.45 0.83 -11.77
N ARG A 279 -17.18 -0.45 -11.49
CA ARG A 279 -16.24 -1.26 -12.27
C ARG A 279 -16.87 -2.01 -13.45
N GLY A 280 -18.21 -2.07 -13.53
CA GLY A 280 -18.92 -2.85 -14.54
C GLY A 280 -18.65 -4.37 -14.41
N ILE A 281 -18.75 -4.91 -13.19
CA ILE A 281 -18.47 -6.31 -12.84
C ILE A 281 -19.59 -6.89 -11.97
N PRO A 282 -19.71 -8.23 -11.83
CA PRO A 282 -20.68 -8.85 -10.93
C PRO A 282 -20.36 -8.58 -9.45
N GLU A 283 -21.39 -8.30 -8.64
CA GLU A 283 -21.29 -8.16 -7.19
C GLU A 283 -20.85 -9.47 -6.51
N GLY A 284 -20.11 -9.36 -5.42
CA GLY A 284 -19.72 -10.48 -4.55
C GLY A 284 -18.73 -11.47 -5.15
N LYS A 285 -18.24 -11.24 -6.36
CA LYS A 285 -17.24 -12.09 -7.03
C LYS A 285 -15.88 -11.40 -7.05
N ASP A 286 -14.81 -12.20 -7.02
CA ASP A 286 -13.44 -11.70 -7.18
C ASP A 286 -13.32 -10.90 -8.49
N CYS A 287 -12.82 -9.67 -8.38
CA CYS A 287 -12.53 -8.83 -9.53
C CYS A 287 -11.06 -9.02 -9.91
N LEU A 288 -10.83 -9.77 -10.97
CA LEU A 288 -9.51 -10.04 -11.53
C LEU A 288 -9.31 -9.20 -12.79
N SER A 289 -8.31 -8.31 -12.77
CA SER A 289 -7.91 -7.58 -13.97
C SER A 289 -7.00 -8.47 -14.84
N PRO A 290 -7.06 -8.39 -16.19
CA PRO A 290 -6.11 -9.07 -17.05
C PRO A 290 -4.65 -8.70 -16.70
N ALA A 291 -3.70 -9.61 -16.91
CA ALA A 291 -2.28 -9.35 -16.68
C ALA A 291 -1.67 -8.35 -17.67
N ARG A 292 -2.32 -8.15 -18.83
CA ARG A 292 -1.90 -7.25 -19.90
C ARG A 292 -3.05 -6.43 -20.46
N HIS A 293 -2.75 -5.30 -21.07
CA HIS A 293 -3.75 -4.48 -21.75
C HIS A 293 -4.25 -5.13 -23.04
N GLY A 294 -5.56 -4.98 -23.32
CA GLY A 294 -6.14 -5.42 -24.58
C GLY A 294 -6.06 -4.36 -25.70
N ALA A 295 -5.77 -3.09 -25.36
CA ALA A 295 -5.72 -1.99 -26.33
C ALA A 295 -4.38 -1.90 -27.08
N PHE A 296 -3.34 -2.58 -26.61
CA PHE A 296 -2.03 -2.65 -27.24
C PHE A 296 -1.28 -3.91 -26.79
N SER A 297 -0.36 -4.40 -27.61
CA SER A 297 0.45 -5.59 -27.37
C SER A 297 1.94 -5.40 -27.66
N THR A 298 2.28 -4.32 -28.34
CA THR A 298 3.66 -3.97 -28.72
C THR A 298 4.06 -2.58 -28.20
N PRO A 299 5.36 -2.30 -28.05
CA PRO A 299 5.84 -0.95 -27.69
C PRO A 299 5.37 0.15 -28.63
N ARG A 300 5.28 -0.11 -29.95
CA ARG A 300 4.76 0.87 -30.92
C ARG A 300 3.27 1.16 -30.71
N GLU A 301 2.49 0.13 -30.46
CA GLU A 301 1.06 0.30 -30.14
C GLU A 301 0.87 1.04 -28.80
N LEU A 302 1.74 0.83 -27.79
CA LEU A 302 1.73 1.63 -26.57
C LEU A 302 1.96 3.12 -26.88
N CYS A 303 2.94 3.46 -27.72
CA CYS A 303 3.14 4.85 -28.16
C CYS A 303 1.89 5.41 -28.85
N GLY A 304 1.28 4.64 -29.77
CA GLY A 304 0.02 5.02 -30.40
C GLY A 304 -1.13 5.22 -29.41
N PHE A 305 -1.20 4.38 -28.38
CA PHE A 305 -2.23 4.50 -27.33
C PHE A 305 -2.00 5.74 -26.46
N ILE A 306 -0.76 6.08 -26.11
CA ILE A 306 -0.38 7.33 -25.43
C ILE A 306 -0.85 8.55 -26.24
N ALA A 307 -0.55 8.60 -27.55
CA ALA A 307 -0.99 9.69 -28.42
C ALA A 307 -2.52 9.81 -28.46
N LYS A 308 -3.22 8.68 -28.60
CA LYS A 308 -4.70 8.62 -28.58
C LYS A 308 -5.29 9.14 -27.26
N LEU A 309 -4.76 8.72 -26.10
CA LEU A 309 -5.25 9.18 -24.80
C LEU A 309 -5.00 10.68 -24.60
N ARG A 310 -3.83 11.18 -25.08
CA ARG A 310 -3.52 12.62 -25.03
C ARG A 310 -4.52 13.44 -25.86
N GLU A 311 -4.86 12.98 -27.04
CA GLU A 311 -5.88 13.61 -27.88
C GLU A 311 -7.25 13.60 -27.19
N LEU A 312 -7.73 12.43 -26.76
CA LEU A 312 -9.03 12.23 -26.12
C LEU A 312 -9.19 13.00 -24.80
N SER A 313 -8.09 13.26 -24.08
CA SER A 313 -8.08 14.04 -22.84
C SER A 313 -8.00 15.55 -23.05
N GLY A 314 -8.00 16.03 -24.31
CA GLY A 314 -7.83 17.43 -24.63
C GLY A 314 -6.40 17.95 -24.47
N GLY A 315 -5.41 17.06 -24.53
CA GLY A 315 -3.97 17.40 -24.44
C GLY A 315 -3.42 17.43 -23.02
N LYS A 316 -4.01 16.68 -22.07
CA LYS A 316 -3.44 16.49 -20.73
C LYS A 316 -2.19 15.62 -20.78
N PRO A 317 -1.30 15.70 -19.78
CA PRO A 317 -0.14 14.80 -19.68
C PRO A 317 -0.57 13.34 -19.62
N VAL A 318 0.04 12.50 -20.46
CA VAL A 318 -0.18 11.05 -20.49
C VAL A 318 1.15 10.34 -20.30
N GLY A 319 1.20 9.46 -19.33
CA GLY A 319 2.35 8.62 -19.03
C GLY A 319 1.96 7.20 -18.67
N PHE A 320 2.94 6.45 -18.19
CA PHE A 320 2.68 5.09 -17.72
C PHE A 320 3.48 4.75 -16.47
N LYS A 321 2.98 3.76 -15.72
CA LYS A 321 3.63 3.18 -14.55
C LYS A 321 4.03 1.74 -14.80
N LEU A 322 5.25 1.38 -14.35
CA LEU A 322 5.74 0.02 -14.42
C LEU A 322 6.69 -0.31 -13.27
N CYS A 323 6.75 -1.59 -12.92
CA CYS A 323 7.91 -2.18 -12.27
C CYS A 323 8.83 -2.73 -13.35
N ILE A 324 10.13 -2.48 -13.26
CA ILE A 324 11.09 -3.04 -14.21
C ILE A 324 11.20 -4.55 -14.01
N GLY A 325 11.03 -5.29 -15.10
CA GLY A 325 11.27 -6.71 -15.20
C GLY A 325 12.44 -7.00 -16.11
N GLN A 326 12.14 -7.44 -17.34
CA GLN A 326 13.15 -7.70 -18.37
C GLN A 326 13.67 -6.38 -18.96
N PRO A 327 14.96 -6.03 -18.81
CA PRO A 327 15.48 -4.74 -19.26
C PRO A 327 15.26 -4.45 -20.75
N TRP A 328 15.35 -5.47 -21.60
CA TRP A 328 15.15 -5.33 -23.05
C TRP A 328 13.73 -4.94 -23.45
N GLU A 329 12.71 -5.23 -22.62
CA GLU A 329 11.34 -4.79 -22.88
C GLU A 329 11.23 -3.27 -22.76
N PHE A 330 11.84 -2.67 -21.74
CA PHE A 330 11.88 -1.22 -21.60
C PHE A 330 12.76 -0.57 -22.68
N LEU A 331 13.88 -1.21 -23.08
CA LEU A 331 14.67 -0.77 -24.23
C LEU A 331 13.84 -0.81 -25.53
N GLY A 332 12.96 -1.81 -25.68
CA GLY A 332 11.99 -1.88 -26.78
C GLY A 332 11.02 -0.70 -26.78
N VAL A 333 10.54 -0.28 -25.59
CA VAL A 333 9.70 0.93 -25.45
C VAL A 333 10.49 2.19 -25.83
N ALA A 334 11.74 2.34 -25.37
CA ALA A 334 12.60 3.46 -25.70
C ALA A 334 12.88 3.54 -27.23
N LYS A 335 13.13 2.40 -27.86
CA LYS A 335 13.28 2.31 -29.32
C LYS A 335 11.98 2.73 -30.04
N ALA A 336 10.82 2.29 -29.57
CA ALA A 336 9.53 2.69 -30.15
C ALA A 336 9.30 4.21 -30.03
N MET A 337 9.70 4.84 -28.92
CA MET A 337 9.65 6.30 -28.77
C MET A 337 10.49 7.00 -29.85
N LEU A 338 11.71 6.53 -30.12
CA LEU A 338 12.58 7.08 -31.17
C LEU A 338 11.99 6.88 -32.57
N GLU A 339 11.45 5.69 -32.84
CA GLU A 339 10.90 5.34 -34.16
C GLU A 339 9.59 6.07 -34.49
N THR A 340 8.73 6.25 -33.48
CA THR A 340 7.42 6.89 -33.66
C THR A 340 7.44 8.40 -33.43
N GLY A 341 8.46 8.93 -32.77
CA GLY A 341 8.51 10.31 -32.30
C GLY A 341 7.51 10.61 -31.19
N VAL A 342 6.77 9.60 -30.68
CA VAL A 342 5.78 9.75 -29.60
C VAL A 342 6.41 9.37 -28.27
N TYR A 343 6.46 10.34 -27.37
CA TYR A 343 6.98 10.18 -26.01
C TYR A 343 5.87 10.32 -24.98
N PRO A 344 5.88 9.55 -23.89
CA PRO A 344 5.06 9.85 -22.73
C PRO A 344 5.49 11.19 -22.12
N ASP A 345 4.59 11.86 -21.43
CA ASP A 345 4.94 13.06 -20.66
C ASP A 345 5.64 12.70 -19.35
N PHE A 346 5.39 11.48 -18.85
CA PHE A 346 6.03 10.97 -17.65
C PHE A 346 6.06 9.42 -17.63
N ILE A 347 6.96 8.90 -16.79
CA ILE A 347 7.05 7.47 -16.45
C ILE A 347 7.13 7.36 -14.92
N VAL A 348 6.32 6.50 -14.32
CA VAL A 348 6.43 6.18 -12.89
C VAL A 348 7.07 4.82 -12.72
N VAL A 349 8.23 4.79 -12.06
CA VAL A 349 8.91 3.55 -11.68
C VAL A 349 8.38 3.10 -10.33
N ASP A 350 7.72 1.96 -10.29
CA ASP A 350 7.18 1.35 -9.06
C ASP A 350 8.08 0.19 -8.63
N GLY A 351 8.83 0.38 -7.55
CA GLY A 351 9.77 -0.61 -7.05
C GLY A 351 9.06 -1.86 -6.52
N LYS A 352 9.75 -3.02 -6.61
CA LYS A 352 9.28 -4.31 -6.09
C LYS A 352 8.79 -4.23 -4.64
N GLU A 353 9.41 -3.40 -3.82
CA GLU A 353 9.03 -3.13 -2.43
C GLU A 353 7.70 -2.38 -2.27
N GLY A 354 7.04 -2.04 -3.36
CA GLY A 354 5.70 -1.46 -3.40
C GLY A 354 4.67 -2.29 -2.66
N GLY A 355 3.56 -1.66 -2.27
CA GLY A 355 2.47 -2.31 -1.53
C GLY A 355 1.29 -2.68 -2.41
N THR A 356 0.47 -3.61 -1.90
CA THR A 356 -0.82 -3.97 -2.49
C THR A 356 -1.78 -4.44 -1.41
N GLY A 357 -3.09 -4.43 -1.70
CA GLY A 357 -4.11 -5.01 -0.83
C GLY A 357 -4.12 -6.54 -0.83
N ALA A 358 -3.75 -7.16 -1.94
CA ALA A 358 -3.68 -8.62 -2.09
C ALA A 358 -2.70 -8.98 -3.20
N ALA A 359 -1.78 -9.90 -2.92
CA ALA A 359 -0.86 -10.49 -3.89
C ALA A 359 -0.49 -11.91 -3.46
N PRO A 360 -0.17 -12.81 -4.40
CA PRO A 360 0.50 -14.06 -4.07
C PRO A 360 1.86 -13.78 -3.42
N LEU A 361 2.26 -14.64 -2.46
CA LEU A 361 3.47 -14.44 -1.65
C LEU A 361 4.72 -14.31 -2.51
N GLU A 362 4.89 -15.21 -3.47
CA GLU A 362 6.06 -15.26 -4.36
C GLU A 362 6.20 -13.97 -5.19
N PHE A 363 5.08 -13.41 -5.64
CA PHE A 363 5.08 -12.12 -6.36
C PHE A 363 5.50 -10.98 -5.45
N ALA A 364 4.95 -10.94 -4.23
CA ALA A 364 5.28 -9.89 -3.27
C ALA A 364 6.75 -9.93 -2.84
N ASP A 365 7.35 -11.12 -2.77
CA ASP A 365 8.69 -11.28 -2.20
C ASP A 365 9.82 -11.41 -3.25
N HIS A 366 9.53 -11.92 -4.47
CA HIS A 366 10.58 -12.36 -5.38
C HIS A 366 10.50 -11.85 -6.82
N ILE A 367 9.41 -11.20 -7.26
CA ILE A 367 9.23 -10.80 -8.66
C ILE A 367 9.33 -9.28 -8.83
N GLY A 368 10.14 -8.82 -9.79
CA GLY A 368 10.36 -7.41 -10.14
C GLY A 368 11.66 -6.83 -9.60
N ALA A 369 12.11 -5.73 -10.19
CA ALA A 369 13.31 -5.02 -9.75
C ALA A 369 13.01 -4.10 -8.55
N PRO A 370 13.93 -3.99 -7.57
CA PRO A 370 13.87 -2.94 -6.55
C PRO A 370 13.81 -1.55 -7.16
N LEU A 371 13.26 -0.58 -6.41
CA LEU A 371 13.07 0.78 -6.89
C LEU A 371 14.38 1.39 -7.41
N ARG A 372 15.46 1.24 -6.69
CA ARG A 372 16.73 1.91 -7.00
C ARG A 372 17.31 1.47 -8.32
N GLU A 373 17.36 0.16 -8.54
CA GLU A 373 17.83 -0.42 -9.80
C GLU A 373 16.93 -0.02 -10.96
N GLY A 374 15.61 -0.12 -10.76
CA GLY A 374 14.64 0.27 -11.78
C GLY A 374 14.72 1.75 -12.15
N LEU A 375 14.89 2.63 -11.13
CA LEU A 375 14.94 4.08 -11.32
C LEU A 375 16.22 4.50 -12.07
N VAL A 376 17.39 4.00 -11.65
CA VAL A 376 18.66 4.25 -12.33
C VAL A 376 18.61 3.77 -13.76
N PHE A 377 18.11 2.55 -13.99
CA PHE A 377 17.98 2.00 -15.33
C PHE A 377 17.10 2.86 -16.24
N VAL A 378 15.90 3.27 -15.78
CA VAL A 378 15.00 4.13 -16.58
C VAL A 378 15.63 5.48 -16.85
N ARG A 379 16.27 6.11 -15.86
CA ARG A 379 17.00 7.38 -16.03
C ARG A 379 18.08 7.26 -17.11
N ASP A 380 18.91 6.22 -17.03
CA ASP A 380 20.05 6.03 -17.91
C ASP A 380 19.60 5.75 -19.36
N VAL A 381 18.53 4.97 -19.54
CA VAL A 381 17.92 4.75 -20.86
C VAL A 381 17.37 6.06 -21.43
N LEU A 382 16.63 6.86 -20.62
CA LEU A 382 16.10 8.15 -21.06
C LEU A 382 17.22 9.15 -21.42
N ASN A 383 18.32 9.18 -20.65
CA ASN A 383 19.51 9.96 -20.96
C ASN A 383 20.15 9.48 -22.28
N GLY A 384 20.30 8.17 -22.44
CA GLY A 384 20.91 7.56 -23.63
C GLY A 384 20.16 7.86 -24.92
N ILE A 385 18.84 8.05 -24.88
CA ILE A 385 18.01 8.43 -26.02
C ILE A 385 17.73 9.95 -26.11
N GLY A 386 18.35 10.78 -25.22
CA GLY A 386 18.12 12.22 -25.17
C GLY A 386 16.69 12.63 -24.80
N ALA A 387 15.97 11.81 -24.02
CA ALA A 387 14.59 12.07 -23.69
C ALA A 387 14.34 12.51 -22.23
N LYS A 388 15.36 12.50 -21.35
CA LYS A 388 15.17 12.76 -19.90
C LYS A 388 14.58 14.15 -19.60
N ASP A 389 14.95 15.17 -20.37
CA ASP A 389 14.45 16.54 -20.14
C ASP A 389 12.96 16.68 -20.47
N ARG A 390 12.48 15.91 -21.44
CA ARG A 390 11.10 15.95 -21.92
C ARG A 390 10.17 14.95 -21.25
N VAL A 391 10.72 13.86 -20.69
CA VAL A 391 9.96 12.80 -19.97
C VAL A 391 10.31 12.87 -18.51
N LYS A 392 9.34 13.26 -17.67
CA LYS A 392 9.53 13.33 -16.23
C LYS A 392 9.44 11.93 -15.61
N VAL A 393 10.24 11.67 -14.59
CA VAL A 393 10.30 10.36 -13.92
C VAL A 393 9.75 10.48 -12.51
N GLY A 394 8.59 9.87 -12.27
CA GLY A 394 8.07 9.64 -10.93
C GLY A 394 8.56 8.32 -10.36
N CYS A 395 8.51 8.16 -9.05
CA CYS A 395 8.83 6.89 -8.43
C CYS A 395 7.94 6.56 -7.23
N SER A 396 7.78 5.27 -6.95
CA SER A 396 7.11 4.74 -5.76
C SER A 396 7.77 3.45 -5.28
N GLY A 397 7.80 3.24 -3.96
CA GLY A 397 8.45 2.08 -3.33
C GLY A 397 8.93 2.43 -1.92
N LYS A 398 8.11 2.23 -0.89
CA LYS A 398 8.42 2.50 0.53
C LYS A 398 8.89 3.93 0.85
N ILE A 399 8.52 4.93 0.07
CA ILE A 399 8.87 6.34 0.35
C ILE A 399 8.00 6.85 1.51
N ILE A 400 8.60 7.12 2.67
CA ILE A 400 7.91 7.60 3.88
C ILE A 400 8.70 8.65 4.67
N THR A 401 9.94 8.95 4.30
CA THR A 401 10.77 9.99 4.90
C THR A 401 11.29 10.95 3.84
N ALA A 402 11.68 12.15 4.24
CA ALA A 402 12.33 13.11 3.34
C ALA A 402 13.69 12.60 2.85
N PHE A 403 14.36 11.74 3.64
CA PHE A 403 15.59 11.09 3.21
C PHE A 403 15.34 10.12 2.05
N ASP A 404 14.27 9.29 2.13
CA ASP A 404 13.89 8.41 1.01
C ASP A 404 13.65 9.20 -0.28
N MET A 405 12.99 10.37 -0.16
CA MET A 405 12.76 11.28 -1.29
C MET A 405 14.09 11.83 -1.84
N ALA A 406 14.97 12.31 -0.99
CA ALA A 406 16.25 12.88 -1.41
C ALA A 406 17.14 11.83 -2.12
N VAL A 407 17.15 10.59 -1.63
CA VAL A 407 17.82 9.47 -2.32
C VAL A 407 17.19 9.21 -3.68
N ALA A 408 15.85 9.18 -3.79
CA ALA A 408 15.17 8.98 -5.07
C ALA A 408 15.49 10.10 -6.08
N PHE A 409 15.55 11.36 -5.64
CA PHE A 409 15.95 12.47 -6.51
C PHE A 409 17.40 12.34 -6.98
N ALA A 410 18.32 11.98 -6.09
CA ALA A 410 19.71 11.72 -6.44
C ALA A 410 19.84 10.60 -7.48
N LEU A 411 18.96 9.61 -7.47
CA LEU A 411 18.90 8.53 -8.44
C LEU A 411 18.18 8.90 -9.75
N GLY A 412 17.60 10.09 -9.85
CA GLY A 412 17.02 10.64 -11.08
C GLY A 412 15.50 10.73 -11.14
N ALA A 413 14.79 10.57 -10.02
CA ALA A 413 13.38 10.89 -9.95
C ALA A 413 13.14 12.40 -10.04
N ASP A 414 12.03 12.80 -10.62
CA ASP A 414 11.54 14.19 -10.61
C ASP A 414 10.48 14.41 -9.51
N TRP A 415 9.77 13.36 -9.09
CA TRP A 415 8.88 13.36 -7.92
C TRP A 415 8.72 11.97 -7.31
N CYS A 416 8.19 11.92 -6.10
CA CYS A 416 7.92 10.71 -5.35
C CYS A 416 6.42 10.54 -5.09
N ASN A 417 5.94 9.30 -5.16
CA ASN A 417 4.61 8.89 -4.74
C ASN A 417 4.68 7.99 -3.51
N SER A 418 3.75 8.13 -2.58
CA SER A 418 3.64 7.27 -1.41
C SER A 418 2.21 6.76 -1.21
N ALA A 419 2.03 5.45 -1.10
CA ALA A 419 0.76 4.84 -0.72
C ALA A 419 0.68 4.63 0.79
N ARG A 420 1.55 3.77 1.32
CA ARG A 420 1.49 3.35 2.73
C ARG A 420 1.85 4.46 3.71
N GLY A 421 2.68 5.43 3.31
CA GLY A 421 2.90 6.65 4.11
C GLY A 421 1.58 7.39 4.36
N PHE A 422 0.80 7.64 3.32
CA PHE A 422 -0.51 8.26 3.47
C PHE A 422 -1.54 7.34 4.16
N MET A 423 -1.45 6.01 4.00
CA MET A 423 -2.28 5.10 4.81
C MET A 423 -1.95 5.21 6.31
N PHE A 424 -0.67 5.32 6.69
CA PHE A 424 -0.28 5.55 8.09
C PHE A 424 -0.78 6.90 8.60
N SER A 425 -0.77 7.94 7.80
CA SER A 425 -1.35 9.23 8.19
C SER A 425 -2.84 9.15 8.47
N LEU A 426 -3.58 8.28 7.77
CA LEU A 426 -4.98 7.94 8.07
C LEU A 426 -5.16 7.14 9.37
N GLY A 427 -4.08 6.56 9.91
CA GLY A 427 -4.12 5.74 11.12
C GLY A 427 -4.03 4.22 10.85
N CYS A 428 -3.53 3.79 9.71
CA CYS A 428 -3.20 2.38 9.48
C CYS A 428 -2.16 1.91 10.52
N ILE A 429 -2.39 0.73 11.11
CA ILE A 429 -1.51 0.13 12.13
C ILE A 429 -0.69 -1.06 11.61
N GLN A 430 -0.66 -1.27 10.30
CA GLN A 430 0.03 -2.41 9.67
C GLN A 430 -0.47 -3.78 10.16
N SER A 431 -1.80 -3.93 10.32
CA SER A 431 -2.41 -5.20 10.73
C SER A 431 -2.34 -6.32 9.67
N LEU A 432 -1.91 -5.99 8.44
CA LEU A 432 -1.77 -6.90 7.30
C LEU A 432 -3.07 -7.64 6.90
N SER A 433 -4.23 -7.14 7.35
CA SER A 433 -5.56 -7.72 7.06
C SER A 433 -6.32 -7.03 5.92
N CYS A 434 -5.61 -6.30 5.04
CA CYS A 434 -6.22 -5.51 3.95
C CYS A 434 -7.02 -6.34 2.94
N HIS A 435 -6.70 -7.62 2.77
CA HIS A 435 -7.38 -8.54 1.84
C HIS A 435 -8.65 -9.17 2.43
N THR A 436 -8.89 -9.06 3.73
CA THR A 436 -9.95 -9.81 4.45
C THR A 436 -11.24 -9.03 4.64
N ASP A 437 -11.29 -7.75 4.25
CA ASP A 437 -12.35 -6.79 4.58
C ASP A 437 -12.52 -6.48 6.09
N ARG A 438 -11.56 -6.93 6.93
CA ARG A 438 -11.58 -6.80 8.39
C ARG A 438 -10.56 -5.80 8.93
N CYS A 439 -10.22 -4.77 8.14
CA CYS A 439 -9.28 -3.74 8.58
C CYS A 439 -9.76 -3.08 9.89
N PRO A 440 -8.99 -3.16 10.99
CA PRO A 440 -9.42 -2.67 12.30
C PRO A 440 -9.51 -1.15 12.38
N THR A 441 -8.89 -0.42 11.47
CA THR A 441 -8.83 1.05 11.49
C THR A 441 -9.77 1.70 10.46
N GLY A 442 -10.57 0.92 9.74
CA GLY A 442 -11.51 1.44 8.74
C GLY A 442 -10.88 1.93 7.44
N VAL A 443 -9.55 1.80 7.25
CA VAL A 443 -8.84 2.30 6.06
C VAL A 443 -9.09 1.40 4.85
N ALA A 444 -8.88 0.08 4.97
CA ALA A 444 -8.92 -0.86 3.84
C ALA A 444 -10.07 -1.86 3.97
N THR A 445 -11.29 -1.37 4.12
CA THR A 445 -12.50 -2.18 4.29
C THR A 445 -13.70 -1.54 3.59
N GLN A 446 -14.69 -2.35 3.24
CA GLN A 446 -16.01 -1.92 2.77
C GLN A 446 -17.10 -2.11 3.83
N ASP A 447 -16.76 -2.69 4.99
CA ASP A 447 -17.65 -2.77 6.15
C ASP A 447 -17.98 -1.35 6.66
N SER A 448 -19.27 -1.01 6.64
CA SER A 448 -19.75 0.34 6.99
C SER A 448 -19.52 0.68 8.49
N ALA A 449 -19.54 -0.31 9.37
CA ALA A 449 -19.30 -0.08 10.80
C ALA A 449 -17.82 0.25 11.06
N ARG A 450 -16.90 -0.45 10.38
CA ARG A 450 -15.46 -0.20 10.47
C ARG A 450 -15.07 1.10 9.77
N SER A 451 -15.62 1.34 8.57
CA SER A 451 -15.34 2.55 7.78
C SER A 451 -15.76 3.82 8.52
N ARG A 452 -16.90 3.81 9.24
CA ARG A 452 -17.36 4.96 10.05
C ARG A 452 -16.43 5.33 11.19
N ALA A 453 -15.58 4.41 11.68
CA ALA A 453 -14.57 4.72 12.70
C ALA A 453 -13.47 5.68 12.16
N LEU A 454 -13.33 5.80 10.84
CA LEU A 454 -12.45 6.76 10.19
C LEU A 454 -13.19 8.10 10.03
N VAL A 455 -12.88 9.07 10.89
CA VAL A 455 -13.46 10.42 10.87
C VAL A 455 -12.75 11.24 9.79
N VAL A 456 -13.48 11.62 8.75
CA VAL A 456 -12.90 12.22 7.52
C VAL A 456 -12.18 13.53 7.82
N GLU A 457 -12.76 14.43 8.61
CA GLU A 457 -12.22 15.75 8.92
C GLU A 457 -10.87 15.66 9.63
N ASP A 458 -10.76 14.82 10.67
CA ASP A 458 -9.49 14.55 11.38
C ASP A 458 -8.44 13.96 10.44
N LYS A 459 -8.83 13.00 9.62
CA LYS A 459 -7.89 12.32 8.71
C LYS A 459 -7.46 13.21 7.55
N THR A 460 -8.33 14.06 7.04
CA THR A 460 -8.00 15.10 6.06
C THR A 460 -6.86 15.99 6.56
N THR A 461 -6.99 16.49 7.78
CA THR A 461 -5.96 17.32 8.41
C THR A 461 -4.65 16.55 8.56
N ARG A 462 -4.69 15.27 8.96
CA ARG A 462 -3.48 14.43 9.09
C ARG A 462 -2.78 14.16 7.76
N VAL A 463 -3.53 13.96 6.69
CA VAL A 463 -3.01 13.79 5.32
C VAL A 463 -2.28 15.06 4.87
N TYR A 464 -2.90 16.22 5.07
CA TYR A 464 -2.28 17.51 4.79
C TYR A 464 -1.00 17.71 5.61
N ASN A 465 -1.06 17.53 6.93
CA ASN A 465 0.06 17.70 7.84
C ASN A 465 1.25 16.81 7.47
N PHE A 466 0.99 15.53 7.17
CA PHE A 466 2.03 14.60 6.74
C PHE A 466 2.74 15.09 5.47
N HIS A 467 1.99 15.48 4.45
CA HIS A 467 2.54 16.03 3.22
C HIS A 467 3.38 17.28 3.48
N HIS A 468 2.83 18.23 4.24
CA HIS A 468 3.51 19.49 4.57
C HIS A 468 4.81 19.24 5.34
N ALA A 469 4.79 18.40 6.37
CA ALA A 469 5.98 18.07 7.16
C ALA A 469 7.05 17.32 6.33
N MET A 470 6.63 16.49 5.37
CA MET A 470 7.55 15.83 4.44
C MET A 470 8.27 16.84 3.55
N LEU A 471 7.55 17.79 2.97
CA LEU A 471 8.15 18.83 2.13
C LEU A 471 9.03 19.79 2.92
N HIS A 472 8.64 20.14 4.15
CA HIS A 472 9.47 20.95 5.03
C HIS A 472 10.80 20.25 5.35
N SER A 473 10.76 18.98 5.77
CA SER A 473 11.98 18.21 6.04
C SER A 473 12.83 18.03 4.77
N LEU A 474 12.22 17.90 3.60
CA LEU A 474 12.96 17.84 2.33
C LEU A 474 13.64 19.18 2.04
N ALA A 475 12.99 20.32 2.32
CA ALA A 475 13.57 21.65 2.15
C ALA A 475 14.80 21.84 3.07
N GLU A 476 14.71 21.41 4.34
CA GLU A 476 15.85 21.44 5.27
C GLU A 476 17.04 20.60 4.75
N ILE A 477 16.79 19.37 4.27
CA ILE A 477 17.84 18.49 3.71
C ILE A 477 18.44 19.10 2.44
N THR A 478 17.61 19.66 1.56
CA THR A 478 18.05 20.31 0.31
C THR A 478 18.92 21.52 0.60
N ALA A 479 18.52 22.36 1.53
CA ALA A 479 19.27 23.53 1.98
C ALA A 479 20.62 23.14 2.63
N ALA A 480 20.63 22.11 3.47
CA ALA A 480 21.84 21.58 4.10
C ALA A 480 22.84 21.05 3.04
N ALA A 481 22.36 20.52 1.92
CA ALA A 481 23.20 20.12 0.79
C ALA A 481 23.70 21.30 -0.06
N GLY A 482 23.31 22.55 0.24
CA GLY A 482 23.66 23.74 -0.53
C GLY A 482 22.90 23.88 -1.86
N LEU A 483 21.74 23.25 -1.96
CA LEU A 483 20.93 23.19 -3.19
C LEU A 483 19.65 24.02 -3.06
N ALA A 484 19.23 24.65 -4.16
CA ALA A 484 17.98 25.42 -4.22
C ALA A 484 16.74 24.54 -4.51
N HIS A 485 16.92 23.38 -5.13
CA HIS A 485 15.84 22.47 -5.49
C HIS A 485 16.31 21.01 -5.40
N PRO A 486 15.50 20.07 -4.90
CA PRO A 486 15.88 18.68 -4.71
C PRO A 486 16.26 17.97 -6.04
N ASN A 487 15.70 18.36 -7.17
CA ASN A 487 16.06 17.80 -8.48
C ASN A 487 17.47 18.21 -8.96
N HIS A 488 18.15 19.10 -8.26
CA HIS A 488 19.57 19.41 -8.50
C HIS A 488 20.51 18.45 -7.74
N CYS A 489 19.96 17.58 -6.88
CA CYS A 489 20.70 16.53 -6.19
C CYS A 489 20.92 15.36 -7.15
N LEU A 490 21.99 15.42 -7.95
CA LEU A 490 22.35 14.37 -8.88
C LEU A 490 23.56 13.58 -8.36
N LEU A 491 23.59 12.27 -8.61
CA LEU A 491 24.76 11.42 -8.35
C LEU A 491 26.04 11.96 -9.01
N TYR A 492 25.89 12.72 -10.08
CA TYR A 492 26.99 13.37 -10.84
C TYR A 492 27.64 14.57 -10.15
N THR A 493 27.08 15.07 -9.05
CA THR A 493 27.75 16.11 -8.23
C THR A 493 28.91 15.55 -7.40
N SER A 494 29.15 14.24 -7.48
CA SER A 494 30.36 13.58 -6.99
C SER A 494 31.12 13.05 -8.18
N PRO A 495 32.27 13.65 -8.56
CA PRO A 495 33.11 13.10 -9.62
C PRO A 495 33.45 11.64 -9.26
N SER A 496 33.15 10.74 -10.17
CA SER A 496 33.60 9.36 -10.09
C SER A 496 35.12 9.35 -10.20
N PRO A 497 35.83 8.53 -9.42
CA PRO A 497 37.26 8.35 -9.63
C PRO A 497 37.61 7.82 -11.03
N ARG A 498 36.63 7.54 -11.88
CA ARG A 498 36.77 7.06 -13.26
C ARG A 498 36.49 8.14 -14.32
N ASP A 499 36.03 9.31 -13.92
CA ASP A 499 35.88 10.51 -14.74
C ASP A 499 37.09 11.43 -14.49
#